data_435f4840c02351d8171a5c8097d8d752
#
_entry.id   435f4840c02351d8171a5c8097d8d752
#
_cell.length_a   1.000
_cell.length_b   1.000
_cell.length_c   1.000
_cell.angle_alpha   90.00
_cell.angle_beta   90.00
_cell.angle_gamma   90.00
#
_symmetry.space_group_name_H-M   'P 1'
#
loop_
_entity.id
_entity.type
_entity.pdbx_description
1 polymer ?
#
loop_
_entity_poly.entity_id
_entity_poly.type
_entity_poly.pdbx_seq_one_letter_code
_entity_poly.pdbx_strand_id
1 'polypeptide(L)'
;MGGSQAHVALRMTTMNFPVSSRHLLYGSSLFALLLVLPLTFCSKAPATKRYELEGRVVAVDPAARQLTIAHQDIPGLMKGMTMPFTVSKDSSWVFKAIAPGDHIHATLVLSDHAELQDISFTQHSDTESDGTSALRIPQPGDEVPDFALVNQSGKIIHFHQFRGKPLLLTFIYTRCPFPEYCVRTSNNFSQVMQQMQKNPKAFSEAQLLSISIDPENDKPAVLRSYGEHYVGRVDPSFAHWEFASGSPQQVRQAADFFGLAYNQKDGQIVHGLRTVLIGNDGKIAKVYSGNDWKPDDVAADFIAAAGG
;
A
#
# COMPACT_ATOMS: atom_id res chain seq x y z
N MET A 1 19.57 65.50 -9.52
CA MET A 1 20.78 65.26 -8.76
C MET A 1 20.81 63.77 -8.48
N GLY A 2 21.45 62.93 -9.21
CA GLY A 2 22.86 62.75 -9.51
C GLY A 2 23.33 61.59 -8.68
N GLY A 3 23.52 60.53 -9.23
CA GLY A 3 24.47 59.61 -9.79
C GLY A 3 24.61 58.41 -8.84
N SER A 4 25.02 57.26 -9.12
CA SER A 4 26.02 56.75 -10.06
C SER A 4 25.97 55.24 -10.05
N GLN A 5 25.97 54.62 -11.20
CA GLN A 5 26.17 53.18 -11.39
C GLN A 5 27.66 52.87 -11.29
N ALA A 6 28.03 51.79 -10.60
CA ALA A 6 29.37 51.24 -10.64
C ALA A 6 29.33 49.85 -11.26
N HIS A 7 29.76 49.76 -12.51
CA HIS A 7 30.11 48.52 -13.21
C HIS A 7 31.47 48.03 -12.69
N VAL A 8 31.53 46.79 -12.22
CA VAL A 8 32.80 46.09 -11.98
C VAL A 8 33.01 45.10 -13.10
N ALA A 9 33.98 45.42 -13.97
CA ALA A 9 34.45 44.54 -15.04
C ALA A 9 35.52 43.60 -14.50
N LEU A 10 35.28 42.31 -14.66
CA LEU A 10 36.28 41.27 -14.35
C LEU A 10 37.20 41.07 -15.53
N ARG A 11 38.48 41.39 -15.35
CA ARG A 11 39.57 41.17 -16.32
C ARG A 11 39.95 39.70 -16.32
N MET A 12 39.83 39.05 -17.48
CA MET A 12 40.51 37.77 -17.79
C MET A 12 41.98 38.02 -18.10
N THR A 13 42.87 37.41 -17.33
CA THR A 13 44.30 37.43 -17.58
C THR A 13 44.64 36.12 -18.26
N THR A 14 45.05 36.20 -19.52
CA THR A 14 45.62 35.11 -20.30
C THR A 14 47.10 34.92 -19.97
N MET A 15 47.50 33.78 -19.46
CA MET A 15 48.89 33.39 -19.32
C MET A 15 49.35 32.60 -20.54
N ASN A 16 50.26 33.23 -21.33
CA ASN A 16 51.03 32.61 -22.36
C ASN A 16 52.26 31.90 -21.74
N PHE A 17 52.48 30.65 -22.07
CA PHE A 17 53.76 29.98 -21.82
C PHE A 17 54.45 29.71 -23.17
N PRO A 18 55.79 29.97 -23.24
CA PRO A 18 56.55 29.83 -24.48
C PRO A 18 56.96 28.38 -24.78
N VAL A 19 56.83 28.06 -26.04
CA VAL A 19 57.40 26.83 -26.65
C VAL A 19 58.91 26.96 -26.76
N SER A 20 59.66 26.00 -26.18
CA SER A 20 61.09 25.83 -26.46
C SER A 20 61.30 24.44 -27.06
N SER A 21 61.72 24.45 -28.31
CA SER A 21 62.21 23.30 -29.04
C SER A 21 63.64 22.96 -28.59
N ARG A 22 63.98 21.69 -28.41
CA ARG A 22 65.22 21.08 -28.92
C ARG A 22 65.46 19.61 -28.55
N HIS A 23 65.75 18.85 -29.62
CA HIS A 23 66.64 17.69 -29.78
C HIS A 23 66.26 16.31 -29.18
N LEU A 24 65.81 15.45 -30.10
CA LEU A 24 66.51 14.25 -30.62
C LEU A 24 67.35 13.45 -29.61
N LEU A 25 66.99 12.19 -29.36
CA LEU A 25 67.77 11.00 -29.64
C LEU A 25 67.07 9.70 -29.22
N TYR A 26 66.99 8.80 -30.14
CA TYR A 26 66.87 7.31 -30.14
C TYR A 26 66.71 6.59 -28.81
N GLY A 27 65.76 5.67 -28.79
CA GLY A 27 65.81 4.55 -27.86
C GLY A 27 64.48 3.73 -27.73
N SER A 28 64.50 2.64 -28.50
CA SER A 28 63.77 1.37 -28.18
C SER A 28 62.28 1.33 -27.91
N SER A 29 61.60 0.76 -28.88
CA SER A 29 60.28 0.17 -28.79
C SER A 29 60.09 -0.75 -27.58
N LEU A 30 59.20 -0.44 -26.71
CA LEU A 30 58.46 -1.45 -25.94
C LEU A 30 56.95 -1.14 -26.05
N PHE A 31 56.29 -1.84 -26.97
CA PHE A 31 54.85 -1.81 -27.17
C PHE A 31 54.24 -2.56 -25.99
N ALA A 32 53.91 -1.82 -24.90
CA ALA A 32 53.11 -2.36 -23.81
C ALA A 32 51.67 -2.48 -24.31
N LEU A 33 51.32 -3.66 -24.80
CA LEU A 33 49.93 -4.05 -25.10
C LEU A 33 49.16 -4.10 -23.80
N LEU A 34 48.47 -3.00 -23.47
CA LEU A 34 47.55 -2.93 -22.33
C LEU A 34 46.33 -3.79 -22.69
N LEU A 35 46.35 -5.04 -22.22
CA LEU A 35 45.22 -5.98 -22.28
C LEU A 35 44.10 -5.45 -21.40
N VAL A 36 43.19 -4.66 -21.97
CA VAL A 36 41.94 -4.27 -21.31
C VAL A 36 41.07 -5.52 -21.21
N LEU A 37 41.19 -6.24 -20.11
CA LEU A 37 40.18 -7.27 -19.76
C LEU A 37 38.83 -6.58 -19.51
N PRO A 38 37.79 -6.91 -20.26
CA PRO A 38 36.46 -6.49 -19.89
C PRO A 38 36.09 -7.20 -18.59
N LEU A 39 36.02 -6.46 -17.47
CA LEU A 39 35.35 -6.91 -16.25
C LEU A 39 33.86 -7.05 -16.60
N THR A 40 33.47 -8.21 -17.09
CA THR A 40 32.08 -8.60 -17.14
C THR A 40 31.60 -8.74 -15.72
N PHE A 41 31.00 -7.67 -15.20
CA PHE A 41 30.17 -7.74 -14.01
C PHE A 41 28.97 -8.67 -14.34
N CYS A 42 29.15 -9.94 -14.01
CA CYS A 42 28.07 -10.89 -14.01
C CYS A 42 27.14 -10.50 -12.83
N SER A 43 26.20 -9.60 -13.08
CA SER A 43 25.11 -9.31 -12.15
C SER A 43 24.32 -10.61 -12.02
N LYS A 44 24.50 -11.30 -10.89
CA LYS A 44 23.76 -12.51 -10.57
C LYS A 44 22.30 -12.10 -10.43
N ALA A 45 21.47 -12.41 -11.40
CA ALA A 45 20.03 -12.21 -11.31
C ALA A 45 19.53 -12.85 -9.99
N PRO A 46 18.61 -12.20 -9.26
CA PRO A 46 18.07 -12.76 -8.05
C PRO A 46 17.49 -14.15 -8.34
N ALA A 47 17.80 -15.11 -7.48
CA ALA A 47 17.37 -16.48 -7.66
C ALA A 47 15.84 -16.55 -7.53
N THR A 48 15.16 -16.77 -8.64
CA THR A 48 13.69 -16.98 -8.65
C THR A 48 13.37 -18.28 -7.94
N LYS A 49 12.52 -18.23 -6.92
CA LYS A 49 11.98 -19.40 -6.22
C LYS A 49 10.55 -19.64 -6.66
N ARG A 50 10.18 -20.91 -6.82
CA ARG A 50 8.85 -21.34 -7.25
C ARG A 50 8.28 -22.30 -6.22
N TYR A 51 7.01 -22.11 -5.89
CA TYR A 51 6.30 -22.93 -4.91
C TYR A 51 4.92 -23.30 -5.45
N GLU A 52 4.50 -24.53 -5.22
CA GLU A 52 3.14 -24.94 -5.49
C GLU A 52 2.19 -24.32 -4.47
N LEU A 53 1.09 -23.78 -4.94
CA LEU A 53 0.03 -23.19 -4.14
C LEU A 53 -1.30 -23.87 -4.50
N GLU A 54 -1.94 -24.40 -3.48
CA GLU A 54 -3.31 -24.93 -3.56
C GLU A 54 -4.19 -24.21 -2.55
N GLY A 55 -5.43 -23.96 -2.93
CA GLY A 55 -6.36 -23.29 -2.04
C GLY A 55 -7.73 -23.05 -2.64
N ARG A 56 -8.54 -22.28 -1.92
CA ARG A 56 -9.85 -21.82 -2.37
C ARG A 56 -9.84 -20.33 -2.57
N VAL A 57 -10.38 -19.85 -3.66
CA VAL A 57 -10.56 -18.42 -3.92
C VAL A 57 -11.64 -17.86 -2.98
N VAL A 58 -11.28 -16.83 -2.23
CA VAL A 58 -12.17 -16.15 -1.29
C VAL A 58 -12.69 -14.85 -1.89
N ALA A 59 -11.82 -14.13 -2.63
CA ALA A 59 -12.20 -12.90 -3.32
C ALA A 59 -11.39 -12.72 -4.60
N VAL A 60 -11.98 -12.00 -5.57
CA VAL A 60 -11.38 -11.69 -6.87
C VAL A 60 -11.38 -10.18 -7.05
N ASP A 61 -10.20 -9.57 -7.24
CA ASP A 61 -10.03 -8.14 -7.49
C ASP A 61 -9.28 -7.93 -8.83
N PRO A 62 -10.00 -7.82 -9.95
CA PRO A 62 -9.37 -7.63 -11.26
C PRO A 62 -8.64 -6.30 -11.39
N ALA A 63 -9.10 -5.24 -10.70
CA ALA A 63 -8.49 -3.91 -10.77
C ALA A 63 -7.11 -3.88 -10.13
N ALA A 64 -6.95 -4.55 -8.99
CA ALA A 64 -5.67 -4.74 -8.34
C ALA A 64 -4.86 -5.92 -8.89
N ARG A 65 -5.42 -6.70 -9.82
CA ARG A 65 -4.86 -7.98 -10.28
C ARG A 65 -4.57 -8.95 -9.13
N GLN A 66 -5.50 -9.06 -8.17
CA GLN A 66 -5.33 -9.89 -6.98
C GLN A 66 -6.42 -10.94 -6.85
N LEU A 67 -6.01 -12.11 -6.36
CA LEU A 67 -6.88 -13.16 -5.84
C LEU A 67 -6.61 -13.30 -4.35
N THR A 68 -7.64 -13.19 -3.52
CA THR A 68 -7.54 -13.60 -2.11
C THR A 68 -7.82 -15.08 -2.03
N ILE A 69 -6.86 -15.84 -1.52
CA ILE A 69 -6.88 -17.31 -1.52
C ILE A 69 -6.71 -17.81 -0.08
N ALA A 70 -7.62 -18.67 0.36
CA ALA A 70 -7.43 -19.52 1.53
C ALA A 70 -6.60 -20.74 1.09
N HIS A 71 -5.26 -20.62 1.21
CA HIS A 71 -4.34 -21.63 0.72
C HIS A 71 -3.94 -22.62 1.82
N GLN A 72 -3.57 -23.84 1.40
CA GLN A 72 -2.97 -24.86 2.24
C GLN A 72 -1.52 -24.48 2.60
N ASP A 73 -0.87 -25.34 3.43
CA ASP A 73 0.56 -25.16 3.72
C ASP A 73 1.37 -25.10 2.40
N ILE A 74 2.22 -24.08 2.25
CA ILE A 74 3.20 -24.01 1.17
C ILE A 74 4.53 -24.50 1.71
N PRO A 75 4.95 -25.74 1.39
CA PRO A 75 6.13 -26.36 1.98
C PRO A 75 7.39 -25.52 1.75
N GLY A 76 8.13 -25.27 2.82
CA GLY A 76 9.38 -24.49 2.76
C GLY A 76 9.18 -22.97 2.67
N LEU A 77 7.93 -22.48 2.70
CA LEU A 77 7.63 -21.06 2.65
C LEU A 77 6.71 -20.60 3.80
N MET A 78 5.48 -21.08 3.88
CA MET A 78 4.51 -20.62 4.87
C MET A 78 3.42 -21.66 5.18
N LYS A 79 2.79 -21.49 6.32
CA LYS A 79 1.62 -22.29 6.72
C LYS A 79 0.35 -21.82 5.99
N GLY A 80 -0.64 -22.71 5.90
CA GLY A 80 -1.94 -22.40 5.29
C GLY A 80 -2.62 -21.22 5.95
N MET A 81 -3.07 -20.27 5.15
CA MET A 81 -3.76 -19.06 5.60
C MET A 81 -4.56 -18.43 4.45
N THR A 82 -5.29 -17.36 4.77
CA THR A 82 -6.01 -16.58 3.75
C THR A 82 -5.29 -15.26 3.52
N MET A 83 -4.82 -15.02 2.29
CA MET A 83 -4.14 -13.79 1.94
C MET A 83 -4.30 -13.43 0.45
N PRO A 84 -4.13 -12.15 0.07
CA PRO A 84 -4.13 -11.75 -1.33
C PRO A 84 -2.81 -12.12 -2.01
N PHE A 85 -2.93 -12.56 -3.26
CA PHE A 85 -1.82 -12.83 -4.16
C PHE A 85 -1.98 -12.02 -5.43
N THR A 86 -0.90 -11.41 -5.91
CA THR A 86 -0.87 -10.74 -7.20
C THR A 86 -0.82 -11.79 -8.32
N VAL A 87 -1.67 -11.65 -9.31
CA VAL A 87 -1.66 -12.50 -10.51
C VAL A 87 -0.74 -11.87 -11.54
N SER A 88 0.11 -12.65 -12.17
CA SER A 88 1.00 -12.19 -13.24
C SER A 88 0.19 -11.59 -14.40
N LYS A 89 0.80 -10.68 -15.16
CA LYS A 89 0.12 -10.05 -16.32
C LYS A 89 -0.31 -11.09 -17.35
N ASP A 90 0.52 -12.10 -17.57
CA ASP A 90 0.27 -13.17 -18.56
C ASP A 90 -0.88 -14.09 -18.13
N SER A 91 -1.18 -14.15 -16.82
CA SER A 91 -2.28 -14.93 -16.25
C SER A 91 -3.56 -14.11 -16.02
N SER A 92 -3.61 -12.85 -16.46
CA SER A 92 -4.76 -11.94 -16.23
C SER A 92 -6.08 -12.44 -16.83
N TRP A 93 -6.04 -13.39 -17.73
CA TRP A 93 -7.22 -14.07 -18.30
C TRP A 93 -8.08 -14.74 -17.22
N VAL A 94 -7.46 -15.16 -16.10
CA VAL A 94 -8.15 -15.87 -15.02
C VAL A 94 -9.29 -15.04 -14.42
N PHE A 95 -9.16 -13.72 -14.36
CA PHE A 95 -10.19 -12.84 -13.80
C PHE A 95 -11.54 -12.83 -14.55
N LYS A 96 -11.55 -13.37 -15.77
CA LYS A 96 -12.80 -13.49 -16.55
C LYS A 96 -13.54 -14.80 -16.26
N ALA A 97 -12.89 -15.74 -15.58
CA ALA A 97 -13.38 -17.11 -15.47
C ALA A 97 -13.47 -17.62 -14.02
N ILE A 98 -12.61 -17.11 -13.12
CA ILE A 98 -12.54 -17.55 -11.73
C ILE A 98 -13.53 -16.78 -10.86
N ALA A 99 -14.12 -17.48 -9.91
CA ALA A 99 -15.08 -16.91 -8.96
C ALA A 99 -14.70 -17.27 -7.50
N PRO A 100 -15.20 -16.53 -6.51
CA PRO A 100 -15.13 -16.95 -5.11
C PRO A 100 -15.77 -18.34 -4.92
N GLY A 101 -15.10 -19.18 -4.14
CA GLY A 101 -15.50 -20.58 -3.96
C GLY A 101 -14.69 -21.58 -4.81
N ASP A 102 -14.14 -21.15 -5.95
CA ASP A 102 -13.36 -22.03 -6.83
C ASP A 102 -12.10 -22.55 -6.15
N HIS A 103 -11.77 -23.80 -6.41
CA HIS A 103 -10.49 -24.38 -6.04
C HIS A 103 -9.41 -23.98 -7.05
N ILE A 104 -8.31 -23.47 -6.57
CA ILE A 104 -7.19 -23.00 -7.37
C ILE A 104 -5.92 -23.82 -7.09
N HIS A 105 -5.19 -24.13 -8.15
CA HIS A 105 -3.83 -24.61 -8.13
C HIS A 105 -2.98 -23.64 -8.97
N ALA A 106 -1.87 -23.15 -8.42
CA ALA A 106 -1.02 -22.18 -9.08
C ALA A 106 0.43 -22.30 -8.63
N THR A 107 1.34 -21.73 -9.38
CA THR A 107 2.74 -21.56 -8.98
C THR A 107 2.94 -20.15 -8.40
N LEU A 108 3.32 -20.07 -7.13
CA LEU A 108 3.79 -18.82 -6.52
C LEU A 108 5.27 -18.60 -6.85
N VAL A 109 5.55 -17.57 -7.62
CA VAL A 109 6.90 -17.21 -8.06
C VAL A 109 7.38 -16.04 -7.22
N LEU A 110 8.48 -16.24 -6.51
CA LEU A 110 9.18 -15.21 -5.73
C LEU A 110 10.43 -14.78 -6.47
N SER A 111 10.42 -13.56 -6.98
CA SER A 111 11.56 -12.85 -7.56
C SER A 111 11.70 -11.50 -6.86
N ASP A 112 11.75 -10.41 -7.59
CA ASP A 112 11.62 -9.05 -7.04
C ASP A 112 10.21 -8.78 -6.48
N HIS A 113 9.21 -9.53 -6.97
CA HIS A 113 7.82 -9.50 -6.54
C HIS A 113 7.29 -10.93 -6.39
N ALA A 114 6.25 -11.09 -5.57
CA ALA A 114 5.52 -12.34 -5.44
C ALA A 114 4.33 -12.34 -6.40
N GLU A 115 4.29 -13.28 -7.36
CA GLU A 115 3.21 -13.36 -8.33
C GLU A 115 2.74 -14.81 -8.54
N LEU A 116 1.44 -14.99 -8.80
CA LEU A 116 0.88 -16.27 -9.24
C LEU A 116 1.03 -16.43 -10.75
N GLN A 117 1.52 -17.58 -11.14
CA GLN A 117 1.66 -18.05 -12.52
C GLN A 117 1.07 -19.46 -12.65
N ASP A 118 0.96 -19.96 -13.87
CA ASP A 118 0.52 -21.33 -14.17
C ASP A 118 -0.79 -21.71 -13.47
N ILE A 119 -1.77 -20.80 -13.51
CA ILE A 119 -3.02 -20.93 -12.76
C ILE A 119 -3.97 -21.90 -13.45
N SER A 120 -4.41 -22.89 -12.70
CA SER A 120 -5.55 -23.75 -13.02
C SER A 120 -6.58 -23.69 -11.89
N PHE A 121 -7.86 -23.88 -12.20
CA PHE A 121 -8.91 -23.88 -11.18
C PHE A 121 -10.05 -24.80 -11.58
N THR A 122 -10.76 -25.32 -10.56
CA THR A 122 -11.98 -26.08 -10.72
C THR A 122 -13.13 -25.24 -10.19
N GLN A 123 -14.16 -25.06 -11.02
CA GLN A 123 -15.35 -24.29 -10.65
C GLN A 123 -16.06 -24.95 -9.48
N HIS A 124 -16.45 -24.13 -8.52
CA HIS A 124 -17.27 -24.56 -7.40
C HIS A 124 -18.69 -24.85 -7.88
N SER A 125 -19.21 -26.05 -7.57
CA SER A 125 -20.64 -26.34 -7.71
C SER A 125 -21.33 -25.95 -6.40
N ASP A 126 -22.41 -25.17 -6.45
CA ASP A 126 -23.18 -24.66 -5.30
C ASP A 126 -23.70 -25.71 -4.28
N THR A 127 -23.30 -26.95 -4.42
CA THR A 127 -23.69 -28.11 -3.56
C THR A 127 -22.74 -28.36 -2.40
N GLU A 128 -21.54 -27.77 -2.37
CA GLU A 128 -20.62 -27.87 -1.23
C GLU A 128 -20.59 -26.59 -0.38
N SER A 129 -21.50 -26.47 0.56
CA SER A 129 -21.45 -25.44 1.60
C SER A 129 -20.44 -25.84 2.68
N ASP A 130 -19.17 -25.53 2.46
CA ASP A 130 -18.20 -25.45 3.52
C ASP A 130 -18.16 -23.98 3.99
N GLY A 131 -18.34 -23.75 5.29
CA GLY A 131 -18.66 -22.48 5.95
C GLY A 131 -17.72 -21.29 5.74
N THR A 132 -17.01 -21.20 4.64
CA THR A 132 -16.22 -20.04 4.22
C THR A 132 -17.08 -19.14 3.35
N SER A 133 -17.77 -18.20 3.99
CA SER A 133 -18.49 -17.14 3.26
C SER A 133 -17.51 -16.40 2.35
N ALA A 134 -17.79 -16.39 1.06
CA ALA A 134 -17.01 -15.59 0.11
C ALA A 134 -17.01 -14.13 0.56
N LEU A 135 -15.82 -13.52 0.71
CA LEU A 135 -15.73 -12.12 1.07
C LEU A 135 -16.34 -11.26 -0.05
N ARG A 136 -17.35 -10.50 0.28
CA ARG A 136 -17.91 -9.52 -0.64
C ARG A 136 -16.83 -8.47 -0.97
N ILE A 137 -16.60 -8.21 -2.26
CA ILE A 137 -15.79 -7.07 -2.66
C ILE A 137 -16.70 -5.84 -2.67
N PRO A 138 -16.42 -4.82 -1.82
CA PRO A 138 -17.20 -3.60 -1.79
C PRO A 138 -17.09 -2.86 -3.13
N GLN A 139 -18.21 -2.37 -3.63
CA GLN A 139 -18.28 -1.66 -4.91
C GLN A 139 -18.62 -0.18 -4.69
N PRO A 140 -18.17 0.72 -5.57
CA PRO A 140 -18.67 2.09 -5.60
C PRO A 140 -20.21 2.10 -5.67
N GLY A 141 -20.84 2.91 -4.80
CA GLY A 141 -22.30 2.99 -4.65
C GLY A 141 -22.87 2.12 -3.54
N ASP A 142 -22.12 1.18 -2.97
CA ASP A 142 -22.55 0.41 -1.81
C ASP A 142 -22.74 1.32 -0.59
N GLU A 143 -23.89 1.23 0.08
CA GLU A 143 -24.15 1.95 1.32
C GLU A 143 -23.41 1.30 2.49
N VAL A 144 -22.67 2.12 3.26
CA VAL A 144 -21.91 1.64 4.41
C VAL A 144 -22.82 1.50 5.63
N PRO A 145 -22.88 0.29 6.25
CA PRO A 145 -23.65 0.08 7.47
C PRO A 145 -23.13 0.91 8.65
N ASP A 146 -23.96 1.07 9.67
CA ASP A 146 -23.57 1.75 10.91
C ASP A 146 -22.76 0.81 11.82
N PHE A 147 -21.47 0.71 11.57
CA PHE A 147 -20.56 0.01 12.47
C PHE A 147 -20.29 0.86 13.71
N ALA A 148 -20.27 0.21 14.88
CA ALA A 148 -19.89 0.83 16.14
C ALA A 148 -18.49 0.34 16.56
N LEU A 149 -17.55 1.28 16.76
CA LEU A 149 -16.18 1.00 17.20
C LEU A 149 -15.82 1.90 18.40
N VAL A 150 -14.70 1.63 19.04
CA VAL A 150 -14.15 2.44 20.12
C VAL A 150 -12.90 3.14 19.64
N ASN A 151 -12.86 4.47 19.69
CA ASN A 151 -11.73 5.25 19.22
C ASN A 151 -10.59 5.35 20.25
N GLN A 152 -9.49 5.97 19.87
CA GLN A 152 -8.28 6.20 20.67
C GLN A 152 -8.53 7.00 21.97
N SER A 153 -9.68 7.62 22.10
CA SER A 153 -10.10 8.35 23.31
C SER A 153 -11.04 7.52 24.20
N GLY A 154 -11.30 6.25 23.83
CA GLY A 154 -12.23 5.38 24.54
C GLY A 154 -13.71 5.71 24.30
N LYS A 155 -14.01 6.55 23.30
CA LYS A 155 -15.39 6.91 22.94
C LYS A 155 -15.92 5.95 21.88
N ILE A 156 -17.19 5.59 21.99
CA ILE A 156 -17.87 4.86 20.93
C ILE A 156 -18.08 5.82 19.76
N ILE A 157 -17.68 5.39 18.57
CA ILE A 157 -17.93 6.07 17.31
C ILE A 157 -18.85 5.21 16.45
N HIS A 158 -19.73 5.84 15.71
CA HIS A 158 -20.67 5.24 14.79
C HIS A 158 -20.37 5.72 13.37
N PHE A 159 -20.44 4.84 12.37
CA PHE A 159 -20.15 5.24 10.99
C PHE A 159 -21.14 6.30 10.48
N HIS A 160 -22.38 6.27 10.95
CA HIS A 160 -23.38 7.30 10.60
C HIS A 160 -22.98 8.71 11.04
N GLN A 161 -22.09 8.88 12.04
CA GLN A 161 -21.60 10.22 12.44
C GLN A 161 -20.79 10.93 11.37
N PHE A 162 -20.24 10.17 10.40
CA PHE A 162 -19.48 10.71 9.29
C PHE A 162 -20.35 11.09 8.08
N ARG A 163 -21.66 10.81 8.08
CA ARG A 163 -22.56 11.24 7.01
C ARG A 163 -22.55 12.76 6.88
N GLY A 164 -22.57 13.24 5.64
CA GLY A 164 -22.40 14.66 5.32
C GLY A 164 -20.94 15.09 5.19
N LYS A 165 -20.00 14.18 5.47
CA LYS A 165 -18.56 14.41 5.34
C LYS A 165 -17.90 13.24 4.60
N PRO A 166 -16.96 13.47 3.72
CA PRO A 166 -16.22 12.37 3.12
C PRO A 166 -15.31 11.71 4.18
N LEU A 167 -15.24 10.39 4.15
CA LEU A 167 -14.43 9.59 5.05
C LEU A 167 -13.44 8.74 4.27
N LEU A 168 -12.15 8.88 4.55
CA LEU A 168 -11.13 7.96 4.07
C LEU A 168 -10.77 6.98 5.19
N LEU A 169 -10.98 5.69 4.98
CA LEU A 169 -10.68 4.67 5.97
C LEU A 169 -9.64 3.67 5.47
N THR A 170 -8.90 3.08 6.40
CA THR A 170 -7.99 1.96 6.17
C THR A 170 -7.95 1.02 7.37
N PHE A 171 -7.29 -0.13 7.18
CA PHE A 171 -7.08 -1.12 8.23
C PHE A 171 -5.60 -1.24 8.56
N ILE A 172 -5.30 -1.29 9.85
CA ILE A 172 -3.93 -1.38 10.39
C ILE A 172 -3.89 -2.35 11.58
N TYR A 173 -2.70 -2.61 12.10
CA TYR A 173 -2.48 -2.99 13.50
C TYR A 173 -1.14 -2.43 13.98
N THR A 174 -1.06 -2.00 15.26
CA THR A 174 0.04 -1.14 15.74
C THR A 174 1.38 -1.87 15.81
N ARG A 175 1.38 -3.18 15.99
CA ARG A 175 2.56 -4.03 16.09
C ARG A 175 2.91 -4.77 14.80
N CYS A 176 2.48 -4.23 13.64
CA CYS A 176 2.82 -4.77 12.33
C CYS A 176 4.36 -4.77 12.15
N PRO A 177 4.99 -5.94 11.92
CA PRO A 177 6.43 -6.02 11.82
C PRO A 177 6.99 -5.58 10.46
N PHE A 178 6.11 -5.24 9.51
CA PHE A 178 6.47 -4.94 8.12
C PHE A 178 6.29 -3.44 7.83
N PRO A 179 7.39 -2.66 7.76
CA PRO A 179 7.33 -1.22 7.50
C PRO A 179 6.62 -0.85 6.19
N GLU A 180 6.69 -1.73 5.20
CA GLU A 180 6.09 -1.55 3.87
C GLU A 180 4.57 -1.71 3.85
N TYR A 181 3.93 -2.11 4.97
CA TYR A 181 2.49 -2.28 5.09
C TYR A 181 1.86 -1.18 5.97
N CYS A 182 1.59 -1.46 7.24
CA CYS A 182 0.87 -0.53 8.11
C CYS A 182 1.59 0.80 8.30
N VAL A 183 2.92 0.80 8.44
CA VAL A 183 3.72 2.02 8.58
C VAL A 183 3.63 2.86 7.30
N ARG A 184 3.82 2.25 6.12
CA ARG A 184 3.68 2.94 4.82
C ARG A 184 2.28 3.49 4.63
N THR A 185 1.23 2.69 4.93
CA THR A 185 -0.17 3.13 4.82
C THR A 185 -0.45 4.33 5.72
N SER A 186 0.01 4.30 6.99
CA SER A 186 -0.16 5.41 7.91
C SER A 186 0.62 6.66 7.48
N ASN A 187 1.83 6.51 6.92
CA ASN A 187 2.58 7.62 6.33
C ASN A 187 1.85 8.22 5.12
N ASN A 188 1.26 7.39 4.27
CA ASN A 188 0.46 7.84 3.14
C ASN A 188 -0.77 8.64 3.60
N PHE A 189 -1.47 8.19 4.65
CA PHE A 189 -2.58 8.92 5.26
C PHE A 189 -2.13 10.27 5.83
N SER A 190 -0.97 10.32 6.49
CA SER A 190 -0.37 11.58 6.95
C SER A 190 -0.10 12.54 5.80
N GLN A 191 0.38 12.05 4.66
CA GLN A 191 0.59 12.86 3.46
C GLN A 191 -0.73 13.32 2.85
N VAL A 192 -1.76 12.46 2.76
CA VAL A 192 -3.11 12.88 2.32
C VAL A 192 -3.61 14.02 3.19
N MET A 193 -3.53 13.90 4.50
CA MET A 193 -3.95 14.96 5.43
C MET A 193 -3.18 16.27 5.20
N GLN A 194 -1.86 16.21 4.98
CA GLN A 194 -1.04 17.39 4.68
C GLN A 194 -1.43 18.05 3.34
N GLN A 195 -1.78 17.26 2.32
CA GLN A 195 -2.26 17.80 1.04
C GLN A 195 -3.62 18.50 1.21
N MET A 196 -4.52 17.90 1.98
CA MET A 196 -5.84 18.48 2.25
C MET A 196 -5.76 19.79 3.01
N GLN A 197 -4.80 19.96 3.91
CA GLN A 197 -4.57 21.24 4.63
C GLN A 197 -4.30 22.42 3.69
N LYS A 198 -3.82 22.17 2.47
CA LYS A 198 -3.64 23.21 1.45
C LYS A 198 -4.99 23.72 0.89
N ASN A 199 -6.07 22.97 1.15
CA ASN A 199 -7.44 23.38 0.84
C ASN A 199 -8.25 23.45 2.14
N PRO A 200 -8.35 24.63 2.80
CA PRO A 200 -8.98 24.75 4.11
C PRO A 200 -10.43 24.28 4.14
N LYS A 201 -11.19 24.46 3.07
CA LYS A 201 -12.58 24.01 2.99
C LYS A 201 -12.66 22.48 2.99
N ALA A 202 -11.86 21.82 2.14
CA ALA A 202 -11.82 20.37 2.11
C ALA A 202 -11.28 19.78 3.43
N PHE A 203 -10.31 20.44 4.04
CA PHE A 203 -9.75 20.01 5.32
C PHE A 203 -10.77 20.08 6.47
N SER A 204 -11.58 21.14 6.55
CA SER A 204 -12.60 21.28 7.60
C SER A 204 -13.67 20.16 7.57
N GLU A 205 -13.96 19.64 6.38
CA GLU A 205 -14.93 18.55 6.19
C GLU A 205 -14.29 17.15 6.20
N ALA A 206 -12.97 17.09 6.17
CA ALA A 206 -12.23 15.84 6.05
C ALA A 206 -12.34 14.97 7.30
N GLN A 207 -12.58 13.66 7.08
CA GLN A 207 -12.50 12.65 8.13
C GLN A 207 -11.64 11.47 7.66
N LEU A 208 -10.69 11.06 8.48
CA LEU A 208 -9.86 9.89 8.27
C LEU A 208 -10.08 8.90 9.42
N LEU A 209 -10.08 7.61 9.12
CA LEU A 209 -10.27 6.56 10.11
C LEU A 209 -9.30 5.39 9.84
N SER A 210 -8.48 5.07 10.82
CA SER A 210 -7.67 3.85 10.82
C SER A 210 -8.29 2.83 11.78
N ILE A 211 -8.75 1.70 11.24
CA ILE A 211 -9.37 0.63 12.02
C ILE A 211 -8.31 -0.42 12.33
N SER A 212 -8.08 -0.68 13.62
CA SER A 212 -7.20 -1.78 14.00
C SER A 212 -7.93 -3.11 13.95
N ILE A 213 -7.24 -4.09 13.33
CA ILE A 213 -7.67 -5.50 13.26
C ILE A 213 -7.04 -6.36 14.37
N ASP A 214 -6.42 -5.74 15.37
CA ASP A 214 -5.82 -6.41 16.53
C ASP A 214 -6.47 -5.95 17.85
N PRO A 215 -7.79 -6.20 18.03
CA PRO A 215 -8.56 -5.66 19.15
C PRO A 215 -8.10 -6.13 20.52
N GLU A 216 -7.34 -7.22 20.59
CA GLU A 216 -6.79 -7.74 21.85
C GLU A 216 -5.64 -6.89 22.35
N ASN A 217 -4.80 -6.37 21.46
CA ASN A 217 -3.61 -5.58 21.79
C ASN A 217 -3.84 -4.08 21.60
N ASP A 218 -4.57 -3.67 20.58
CA ASP A 218 -4.75 -2.28 20.19
C ASP A 218 -5.90 -1.60 20.96
N LYS A 219 -5.69 -1.48 22.29
CA LYS A 219 -6.61 -0.76 23.17
C LYS A 219 -6.53 0.76 22.92
N PRO A 220 -7.51 1.56 23.36
CA PRO A 220 -7.54 3.00 23.10
C PRO A 220 -6.25 3.73 23.39
N ALA A 221 -5.57 3.44 24.50
CA ALA A 221 -4.28 4.06 24.85
C ALA A 221 -3.16 3.70 23.86
N VAL A 222 -3.12 2.46 23.35
CA VAL A 222 -2.16 2.01 22.32
C VAL A 222 -2.43 2.70 21.00
N LEU A 223 -3.70 2.75 20.58
CA LEU A 223 -4.14 3.45 19.37
C LEU A 223 -3.82 4.95 19.44
N ARG A 224 -4.00 5.58 20.62
CA ARG A 224 -3.62 6.97 20.84
C ARG A 224 -2.13 7.18 20.63
N SER A 225 -1.29 6.38 21.29
CA SER A 225 0.17 6.50 21.17
C SER A 225 0.65 6.28 19.73
N TYR A 226 0.05 5.31 19.03
CA TYR A 226 0.33 5.07 17.61
C TYR A 226 -0.10 6.27 16.77
N GLY A 227 -1.32 6.75 16.95
CA GLY A 227 -1.87 7.87 16.19
C GLY A 227 -1.09 9.16 16.39
N GLU A 228 -0.66 9.49 17.61
CA GLU A 228 0.16 10.68 17.91
C GLU A 228 1.43 10.77 17.06
N HIS A 229 1.99 9.62 16.67
CA HIS A 229 3.15 9.59 15.79
C HIS A 229 2.84 10.12 14.36
N TYR A 230 1.64 9.86 13.86
CA TYR A 230 1.24 10.18 12.47
C TYR A 230 0.46 11.48 12.34
N VAL A 231 -0.42 11.80 13.30
CA VAL A 231 -1.18 13.06 13.26
C VAL A 231 -0.29 14.25 13.59
N GLY A 232 0.75 14.05 14.41
CA GLY A 232 1.76 15.06 14.74
C GLY A 232 1.15 16.35 15.29
N ARG A 233 1.68 17.48 14.82
CA ARG A 233 1.17 18.82 15.18
C ARG A 233 -0.05 19.26 14.38
N VAL A 234 -0.41 18.49 13.37
CA VAL A 234 -1.48 18.82 12.41
C VAL A 234 -2.84 18.66 13.03
N ASP A 235 -3.05 17.56 13.74
CA ASP A 235 -4.34 17.22 14.37
C ASP A 235 -4.14 16.64 15.78
N PRO A 236 -3.55 17.36 16.73
CA PRO A 236 -3.25 16.85 18.06
C PRO A 236 -4.49 16.44 18.87
N SER A 237 -5.65 16.91 18.44
CA SER A 237 -6.96 16.57 19.03
C SER A 237 -7.61 15.34 18.44
N PHE A 238 -7.07 14.80 17.34
CA PHE A 238 -7.69 13.73 16.53
C PHE A 238 -9.08 14.14 15.97
N ALA A 239 -9.26 15.42 15.65
CA ALA A 239 -10.52 15.92 15.12
C ALA A 239 -10.78 15.48 13.68
N HIS A 240 -9.73 15.22 12.92
CA HIS A 240 -9.78 14.85 11.52
C HIS A 240 -9.32 13.42 11.24
N TRP A 241 -8.57 12.82 12.15
CA TRP A 241 -8.09 11.44 11.96
C TRP A 241 -8.23 10.65 13.25
N GLU A 242 -9.19 9.74 13.26
CA GLU A 242 -9.44 8.83 14.37
C GLU A 242 -8.78 7.45 14.14
N PHE A 243 -8.42 6.81 15.24
CA PHE A 243 -7.90 5.45 15.29
C PHE A 243 -8.85 4.64 16.17
N ALA A 244 -9.45 3.60 15.63
CA ALA A 244 -10.48 2.85 16.33
C ALA A 244 -10.26 1.34 16.24
N SER A 245 -10.84 0.63 17.19
CA SER A 245 -10.99 -0.81 17.20
C SER A 245 -12.30 -1.17 17.88
N GLY A 246 -12.51 -2.42 18.26
CA GLY A 246 -13.75 -2.84 18.91
C GLY A 246 -13.61 -4.20 19.56
N SER A 247 -14.72 -4.91 19.74
CA SER A 247 -14.67 -6.34 19.99
C SER A 247 -14.19 -7.08 18.73
N PRO A 248 -13.64 -8.30 18.86
CA PRO A 248 -13.26 -9.10 17.71
C PRO A 248 -14.38 -9.26 16.67
N GLN A 249 -15.63 -9.38 17.15
CA GLN A 249 -16.78 -9.49 16.27
C GLN A 249 -17.08 -8.19 15.51
N GLN A 250 -17.02 -7.03 16.16
CA GLN A 250 -17.26 -5.73 15.53
C GLN A 250 -16.21 -5.43 14.46
N VAL A 251 -14.94 -5.70 14.78
CA VAL A 251 -13.83 -5.54 13.84
C VAL A 251 -13.98 -6.49 12.66
N ARG A 252 -14.36 -7.74 12.91
CA ARG A 252 -14.62 -8.73 11.85
C ARG A 252 -15.74 -8.28 10.91
N GLN A 253 -16.87 -7.82 11.44
CA GLN A 253 -17.99 -7.35 10.65
C GLN A 253 -17.60 -6.17 9.72
N ALA A 254 -16.83 -5.20 10.25
CA ALA A 254 -16.33 -4.10 9.44
C ALA A 254 -15.37 -4.59 8.35
N ALA A 255 -14.40 -5.44 8.71
CA ALA A 255 -13.42 -5.98 7.78
C ALA A 255 -14.09 -6.78 6.64
N ASP A 256 -15.04 -7.64 6.98
CA ASP A 256 -15.77 -8.47 5.99
C ASP A 256 -16.58 -7.61 5.03
N PHE A 257 -17.26 -6.55 5.55
CA PHE A 257 -18.00 -5.62 4.69
C PHE A 257 -17.09 -4.91 3.69
N PHE A 258 -15.91 -4.45 4.14
CA PHE A 258 -14.95 -3.78 3.27
C PHE A 258 -14.07 -4.74 2.46
N GLY A 259 -14.35 -6.03 2.48
CA GLY A 259 -13.64 -7.04 1.70
C GLY A 259 -12.19 -7.24 2.16
N LEU A 260 -11.91 -7.03 3.46
CA LEU A 260 -10.60 -7.26 4.04
C LEU A 260 -10.52 -8.67 4.61
N ALA A 261 -9.81 -9.56 3.92
CA ALA A 261 -9.42 -10.84 4.51
C ALA A 261 -8.31 -10.63 5.54
N TYR A 262 -8.49 -11.14 6.75
CA TYR A 262 -7.43 -11.23 7.73
C TYR A 262 -7.57 -12.49 8.59
N ASN A 263 -6.44 -13.01 9.02
CA ASN A 263 -6.40 -14.16 9.94
C ASN A 263 -5.29 -13.94 10.98
N GLN A 264 -5.58 -14.30 12.22
CA GLN A 264 -4.61 -14.27 13.31
C GLN A 264 -4.09 -15.68 13.54
N LYS A 265 -2.79 -15.87 13.39
CA LYS A 265 -2.11 -17.14 13.61
C LYS A 265 -0.76 -16.91 14.28
N ASP A 266 -0.46 -17.68 15.32
CA ASP A 266 0.83 -17.67 16.03
C ASP A 266 1.28 -16.27 16.49
N GLY A 267 0.31 -15.43 16.90
CA GLY A 267 0.56 -14.06 17.35
C GLY A 267 0.82 -13.04 16.25
N GLN A 268 0.77 -13.45 14.98
CA GLN A 268 0.86 -12.57 13.82
C GLN A 268 -0.49 -12.44 13.12
N ILE A 269 -0.74 -11.26 12.54
CA ILE A 269 -1.93 -11.01 11.74
C ILE A 269 -1.48 -10.88 10.28
N VAL A 270 -2.00 -11.79 9.45
CA VAL A 270 -1.86 -11.70 8.00
C VAL A 270 -3.15 -11.14 7.44
N HIS A 271 -3.04 -10.08 6.66
CA HIS A 271 -4.21 -9.39 6.11
C HIS A 271 -3.89 -8.76 4.75
N GLY A 272 -4.94 -8.56 3.96
CA GLY A 272 -4.89 -7.70 2.78
C GLY A 272 -4.74 -6.22 3.16
N LEU A 273 -4.43 -5.39 2.18
CA LEU A 273 -4.42 -3.94 2.33
C LEU A 273 -5.65 -3.36 1.64
N ARG A 274 -6.40 -2.56 2.40
CA ARG A 274 -7.64 -1.96 1.92
C ARG A 274 -7.73 -0.53 2.41
N THR A 275 -7.93 0.39 1.46
CA THR A 275 -8.26 1.78 1.74
C THR A 275 -9.54 2.11 0.99
N VAL A 276 -10.48 2.80 1.63
CA VAL A 276 -11.80 3.08 1.06
C VAL A 276 -12.13 4.55 1.27
N LEU A 277 -12.55 5.20 0.19
CA LEU A 277 -13.16 6.53 0.23
C LEU A 277 -14.68 6.38 0.25
N ILE A 278 -15.30 6.95 1.26
CA ILE A 278 -16.75 7.03 1.43
C ILE A 278 -17.17 8.47 1.20
N GLY A 279 -18.17 8.68 0.37
CA GLY A 279 -18.71 9.99 0.03
C GLY A 279 -19.57 10.59 1.13
N ASN A 280 -19.97 11.86 0.94
CA ASN A 280 -20.87 12.59 1.85
C ASN A 280 -22.22 11.88 2.05
N ASP A 281 -22.65 11.11 1.06
CA ASP A 281 -23.91 10.34 1.06
C ASP A 281 -23.82 9.03 1.89
N GLY A 282 -22.63 8.72 2.44
CA GLY A 282 -22.37 7.49 3.20
C GLY A 282 -22.18 6.25 2.34
N LYS A 283 -21.96 6.42 1.03
CA LYS A 283 -21.70 5.32 0.10
C LYS A 283 -20.23 5.24 -0.26
N ILE A 284 -19.79 4.05 -0.63
CA ILE A 284 -18.44 3.84 -1.14
C ILE A 284 -18.29 4.64 -2.44
N ALA A 285 -17.36 5.59 -2.45
CA ALA A 285 -17.00 6.35 -3.65
C ALA A 285 -15.88 5.65 -4.43
N LYS A 286 -14.87 5.13 -3.71
CA LYS A 286 -13.72 4.45 -4.32
C LYS A 286 -13.07 3.46 -3.36
N VAL A 287 -12.53 2.39 -3.93
CA VAL A 287 -11.75 1.38 -3.20
C VAL A 287 -10.34 1.34 -3.78
N TYR A 288 -9.34 1.38 -2.90
CA TYR A 288 -7.93 1.25 -3.25
C TYR A 288 -7.41 -0.05 -2.64
N SER A 289 -6.95 -0.95 -3.49
CA SER A 289 -6.34 -2.21 -3.07
C SER A 289 -4.82 -2.05 -2.99
N GLY A 290 -4.19 -2.75 -2.04
CA GLY A 290 -2.76 -2.59 -1.81
C GLY A 290 -2.41 -1.23 -1.19
N ASN A 291 -1.14 -0.84 -1.32
CA ASN A 291 -0.61 0.44 -0.83
C ASN A 291 0.29 1.16 -1.86
N ASP A 292 0.14 0.80 -3.14
CA ASP A 292 0.88 1.42 -4.24
C ASP A 292 0.20 2.70 -4.77
N TRP A 293 -0.98 3.03 -4.23
CA TRP A 293 -1.67 4.27 -4.55
C TRP A 293 -0.86 5.50 -4.08
N LYS A 294 -0.96 6.59 -4.83
CA LYS A 294 -0.25 7.82 -4.53
C LYS A 294 -1.10 8.70 -3.61
N PRO A 295 -0.53 9.24 -2.53
CA PRO A 295 -1.25 10.15 -1.63
C PRO A 295 -1.87 11.36 -2.33
N ASP A 296 -1.22 11.91 -3.35
CA ASP A 296 -1.74 13.06 -4.09
C ASP A 296 -3.01 12.72 -4.89
N ASP A 297 -3.06 11.52 -5.50
CA ASP A 297 -4.25 11.05 -6.24
C ASP A 297 -5.42 10.81 -5.27
N VAL A 298 -5.15 10.20 -4.12
CA VAL A 298 -6.18 9.97 -3.09
C VAL A 298 -6.66 11.28 -2.48
N ALA A 299 -5.76 12.24 -2.24
CA ALA A 299 -6.15 13.57 -1.75
C ALA A 299 -7.02 14.31 -2.76
N ALA A 300 -6.72 14.20 -4.07
CA ALA A 300 -7.55 14.79 -5.12
C ALA A 300 -8.95 14.17 -5.17
N ASP A 301 -9.04 12.84 -5.12
CA ASP A 301 -10.33 12.11 -5.05
C ASP A 301 -11.14 12.52 -3.81
N PHE A 302 -10.47 12.67 -2.67
CA PHE A 302 -11.08 13.07 -1.41
C PHE A 302 -11.60 14.51 -1.43
N ILE A 303 -10.81 15.46 -1.99
CA ILE A 303 -11.24 16.85 -2.19
C ILE A 303 -12.45 16.91 -3.13
N ALA A 304 -12.45 16.11 -4.20
CA ALA A 304 -13.59 16.02 -5.10
C ALA A 304 -14.85 15.50 -4.38
N ALA A 305 -14.72 14.49 -3.53
CA ALA A 305 -15.82 13.96 -2.73
C ALA A 305 -16.34 14.95 -1.67
N ALA A 306 -15.50 15.87 -1.17
CA ALA A 306 -15.89 16.93 -0.24
C ALA A 306 -16.61 18.11 -0.91
N GLY A 307 -16.38 18.32 -2.21
CA GLY A 307 -16.92 19.44 -2.99
C GLY A 307 -18.19 19.14 -3.76
N GLY A 308 -18.63 17.87 -3.79
CA GLY A 308 -19.80 17.39 -4.52
C GLY A 308 -21.13 17.61 -3.83
#